data_03ae5bec668dea86a49855bcaf270dd8
#
_entry.id   03ae5bec668dea86a49855bcaf270dd8
#
_cell.length_a   1.000
_cell.length_b   1.000
_cell.length_c   1.000
_cell.angle_alpha   90.00
_cell.angle_beta   90.00
_cell.angle_gamma   90.00
#
_symmetry.space_group_name_H-M   'P 1'
#
loop_
_entity.id
_entity.type
_entity.pdbx_description
1 polymer ?
#
loop_
_entity_poly.entity_id
_entity_poly.type
_entity_poly.pdbx_seq_one_letter_code
_entity_poly.pdbx_strand_id
1 'polypeptide(L)'
;MKISDDLEKLLPFGYLFLILMGILKDSIFYYQFGINILRYSTIMDILISPIAEFTSNPVILGAIILLFLLHFYLPSFLAKNKDLPFVKKSFELKSTDELSPQETKSYYNGIAIKSLVIFLLSFFLGYGLAGGYFTTKKLKENRLDYSYQLDFNEGDSKNVFIIGNNSLYYFYLIKGDKKIKITPLSSIKNIALVENKMID
;
A
#
# COMPACT_ATOMS: atom_id res chain seq x y z
N MET A 1 32.06 0.24 -12.48
CA MET A 1 30.75 0.88 -12.25
C MET A 1 30.48 0.79 -10.77
N LYS A 2 30.53 1.90 -10.06
CA LYS A 2 30.30 1.86 -8.60
C LYS A 2 28.80 1.73 -8.36
N ILE A 3 28.40 0.69 -7.67
CA ILE A 3 27.00 0.39 -7.30
C ILE A 3 26.34 1.60 -6.60
N SER A 4 27.13 2.46 -5.91
CA SER A 4 26.66 3.66 -5.25
C SER A 4 26.09 4.72 -6.21
N ASP A 5 26.76 4.97 -7.34
CA ASP A 5 26.38 6.05 -8.26
C ASP A 5 25.08 5.74 -9.02
N ASP A 6 24.80 4.45 -9.27
CA ASP A 6 23.57 4.01 -9.92
C ASP A 6 22.41 3.99 -8.91
N LEU A 7 22.67 3.66 -7.63
CA LEU A 7 21.68 3.74 -6.56
C LEU A 7 21.25 5.18 -6.27
N GLU A 8 22.19 6.12 -6.22
CA GLU A 8 21.88 7.54 -6.00
C GLU A 8 20.95 8.11 -7.08
N LYS A 9 21.14 7.69 -8.35
CA LYS A 9 20.27 8.11 -9.46
C LYS A 9 18.87 7.51 -9.38
N LEU A 10 18.71 6.34 -8.76
CA LEU A 10 17.42 5.64 -8.62
C LEU A 10 16.60 6.13 -7.42
N LEU A 11 17.22 6.73 -6.41
CA LEU A 11 16.54 7.19 -5.20
C LEU A 11 15.36 8.14 -5.47
N PRO A 12 15.49 9.20 -6.32
CA PRO A 12 14.37 10.10 -6.60
C PRO A 12 13.19 9.37 -7.25
N PHE A 13 13.45 8.41 -8.14
CA PHE A 13 12.41 7.58 -8.76
C PHE A 13 11.74 6.66 -7.74
N GLY A 14 12.51 6.10 -6.80
CA GLY A 14 11.98 5.30 -5.70
C GLY A 14 11.03 6.10 -4.81
N TYR A 15 11.39 7.32 -4.43
CA TYR A 15 10.51 8.23 -3.67
C TYR A 15 9.24 8.56 -4.44
N LEU A 16 9.35 8.94 -5.71
CA LEU A 16 8.19 9.24 -6.56
C LEU A 16 7.26 8.02 -6.66
N PHE A 17 7.83 6.83 -6.79
CA PHE A 17 7.07 5.59 -6.88
C PHE A 17 6.32 5.28 -5.57
N LEU A 18 6.97 5.46 -4.40
CA LEU A 18 6.32 5.31 -3.08
C LEU A 18 5.18 6.32 -2.89
N ILE A 19 5.38 7.57 -3.30
CA ILE A 19 4.32 8.59 -3.26
C ILE A 19 3.13 8.18 -4.13
N LEU A 20 3.37 7.72 -5.35
CA LEU A 20 2.30 7.26 -6.24
C LEU A 20 1.53 6.07 -5.65
N MET A 21 2.23 5.09 -5.07
CA MET A 21 1.59 3.96 -4.40
C MET A 21 0.73 4.40 -3.21
N GLY A 22 1.26 5.31 -2.38
CA GLY A 22 0.53 5.86 -1.23
C GLY A 22 -0.72 6.64 -1.67
N ILE A 23 -0.58 7.53 -2.66
CA ILE A 23 -1.71 8.28 -3.23
C ILE A 23 -2.79 7.32 -3.73
N LEU A 24 -2.43 6.34 -4.54
CA LEU A 24 -3.40 5.41 -5.13
C LEU A 24 -4.13 4.63 -4.04
N LYS A 25 -3.41 4.01 -3.12
CA LYS A 25 -3.98 3.21 -2.05
C LYS A 25 -4.92 4.05 -1.17
N ASP A 26 -4.38 5.14 -0.59
CA ASP A 26 -5.11 5.91 0.42
C ASP A 26 -6.27 6.69 -0.21
N SER A 27 -6.08 7.29 -1.40
CA SER A 27 -7.17 8.00 -2.07
C SER A 27 -8.32 7.06 -2.40
N ILE A 28 -8.05 5.86 -2.91
CA ILE A 28 -9.10 4.90 -3.26
C ILE A 28 -9.80 4.35 -2.03
N PHE A 29 -9.04 4.04 -0.96
CA PHE A 29 -9.59 3.59 0.31
C PHE A 29 -10.54 4.64 0.90
N TYR A 30 -10.05 5.86 1.12
CA TYR A 30 -10.82 6.92 1.79
C TYR A 30 -11.94 7.51 0.91
N TYR A 31 -11.80 7.47 -0.41
CA TYR A 31 -12.86 7.88 -1.34
C TYR A 31 -14.16 7.11 -1.11
N GLN A 32 -14.09 5.84 -0.73
CA GLN A 32 -15.26 5.02 -0.43
C GLN A 32 -16.03 5.47 0.82
N PHE A 33 -15.41 6.30 1.64
CA PHE A 33 -16.03 6.98 2.80
C PHE A 33 -16.39 8.44 2.51
N GLY A 34 -16.21 8.92 1.27
CA GLY A 34 -16.43 10.31 0.89
C GLY A 34 -15.35 11.27 1.39
N ILE A 35 -14.17 10.75 1.78
CA ILE A 35 -13.06 11.54 2.30
C ILE A 35 -12.01 11.74 1.22
N ASN A 36 -11.67 13.00 0.94
CA ASN A 36 -10.47 13.31 0.16
C ASN A 36 -9.28 13.37 1.10
N ILE A 37 -8.61 12.23 1.27
CA ILE A 37 -7.50 12.08 2.24
C ILE A 37 -6.34 13.03 1.97
N LEU A 38 -6.08 13.40 0.71
CA LEU A 38 -4.98 14.29 0.34
C LEU A 38 -5.11 15.69 0.94
N ARG A 39 -6.32 16.11 1.34
CA ARG A 39 -6.54 17.39 2.05
C ARG A 39 -6.11 17.34 3.51
N TYR A 40 -5.94 16.16 4.06
CA TYR A 40 -5.65 15.92 5.46
C TYR A 40 -4.27 15.31 5.69
N SER A 41 -3.58 14.86 4.64
CA SER A 41 -2.31 14.16 4.73
C SER A 41 -1.14 15.07 4.35
N THR A 42 -0.03 14.88 5.02
CA THR A 42 1.27 15.41 4.60
C THR A 42 1.89 14.52 3.53
N ILE A 43 2.90 15.02 2.82
CA ILE A 43 3.67 14.21 1.86
C ILE A 43 4.34 13.02 2.57
N MET A 44 4.77 13.21 3.82
CA MET A 44 5.40 12.16 4.62
C MET A 44 4.40 11.06 5.00
N ASP A 45 3.15 11.40 5.32
CA ASP A 45 2.11 10.40 5.57
C ASP A 45 1.92 9.50 4.35
N ILE A 46 1.83 10.10 3.16
CA ILE A 46 1.64 9.40 1.90
C ILE A 46 2.85 8.51 1.56
N LEU A 47 4.07 9.03 1.77
CA LEU A 47 5.31 8.30 1.49
C LEU A 47 5.46 7.07 2.40
N ILE A 48 5.11 7.23 3.70
CA ILE A 48 5.26 6.16 4.70
C ILE A 48 4.11 5.15 4.62
N SER A 49 2.93 5.55 4.13
CA SER A 49 1.73 4.70 4.09
C SER A 49 1.98 3.31 3.46
N PRO A 50 2.62 3.16 2.28
CA PRO A 50 2.94 1.83 1.73
C PRO A 50 3.88 1.02 2.63
N ILE A 51 4.87 1.67 3.23
CA ILE A 51 5.87 1.02 4.09
C ILE A 51 5.21 0.54 5.39
N ALA A 52 4.39 1.39 6.00
CA ALA A 52 3.64 1.04 7.20
C ALA A 52 2.73 -0.17 6.97
N GLU A 53 2.09 -0.25 5.80
CA GLU A 53 1.22 -1.37 5.44
C GLU A 53 2.00 -2.69 5.33
N PHE A 54 3.18 -2.67 4.71
CA PHE A 54 4.02 -3.86 4.62
C PHE A 54 4.46 -4.38 5.98
N THR A 55 4.80 -3.47 6.89
CA THR A 55 5.36 -3.84 8.20
C THR A 55 4.28 -4.19 9.22
N SER A 56 3.04 -3.70 9.06
CA SER A 56 1.94 -3.97 9.98
C SER A 56 1.32 -5.36 9.81
N ASN A 57 1.50 -6.01 8.64
CA ASN A 57 0.92 -7.32 8.37
C ASN A 57 1.97 -8.30 7.84
N PRO A 58 2.36 -9.32 8.65
CA PRO A 58 3.37 -10.31 8.26
C PRO A 58 3.05 -11.06 6.97
N VAL A 59 1.76 -11.29 6.67
CA VAL A 59 1.33 -11.98 5.45
C VAL A 59 1.60 -11.10 4.23
N ILE A 60 1.29 -9.81 4.32
CA ILE A 60 1.56 -8.84 3.26
C ILE A 60 3.08 -8.70 3.05
N LEU A 61 3.84 -8.57 4.14
CA LEU A 61 5.30 -8.53 4.07
C LEU A 61 5.87 -9.78 3.37
N GLY A 62 5.41 -10.97 3.74
CA GLY A 62 5.81 -12.22 3.10
C GLY A 62 5.47 -12.27 1.61
N ALA A 63 4.26 -11.82 1.23
CA ALA A 63 3.85 -11.75 -0.17
C ALA A 63 4.71 -10.79 -0.99
N ILE A 64 5.07 -9.63 -0.43
CA ILE A 64 5.96 -8.66 -1.08
C ILE A 64 7.38 -9.20 -1.22
N ILE A 65 7.93 -9.82 -0.18
CA ILE A 65 9.26 -10.48 -0.27
C ILE A 65 9.25 -11.54 -1.36
N LEU A 66 8.23 -12.38 -1.41
CA LEU A 66 8.08 -13.40 -2.46
C LEU A 66 8.01 -12.76 -3.85
N LEU A 67 7.25 -11.67 -4.00
CA LEU A 67 7.16 -10.93 -5.26
C LEU A 67 8.53 -10.42 -5.72
N PHE A 68 9.33 -9.84 -4.82
CA PHE A 68 10.69 -9.40 -5.13
C PHE A 68 11.60 -10.56 -5.52
N LEU A 69 11.53 -11.68 -4.81
CA LEU A 69 12.29 -12.88 -5.15
C LEU A 69 11.94 -13.40 -6.55
N LEU A 70 10.65 -13.50 -6.87
CA LEU A 70 10.18 -13.92 -8.20
C LEU A 70 10.72 -13.00 -9.30
N HIS A 71 10.67 -11.67 -9.08
CA HIS A 71 11.16 -10.70 -10.06
C HIS A 71 12.69 -10.67 -10.16
N PHE A 72 13.40 -11.01 -9.11
CA PHE A 72 14.85 -11.18 -9.15
C PHE A 72 15.27 -12.34 -10.07
N TYR A 73 14.51 -13.43 -10.07
CA TYR A 73 14.77 -14.58 -10.94
C TYR A 73 14.14 -14.46 -12.35
N LEU A 74 13.21 -13.52 -12.52
CA LEU A 74 12.44 -13.36 -13.76
C LEU A 74 13.31 -13.15 -15.01
N PRO A 75 14.38 -12.32 -15.04
CA PRO A 75 15.21 -12.15 -16.22
C PRO A 75 15.82 -13.45 -16.70
N SER A 76 16.33 -14.28 -15.80
CA SER A 76 16.93 -15.58 -16.13
C SER A 76 15.88 -16.57 -16.65
N PHE A 77 14.68 -16.54 -16.05
CA PHE A 77 13.55 -17.35 -16.51
C PHE A 77 13.11 -16.98 -17.93
N LEU A 78 12.98 -15.68 -18.23
CA LEU A 78 12.58 -15.17 -19.53
C LEU A 78 13.63 -15.52 -20.61
N ALA A 79 14.92 -15.35 -20.30
CA ALA A 79 16.00 -15.68 -21.21
C ALA A 79 16.00 -17.18 -21.57
N LYS A 80 15.76 -18.05 -20.59
CA LYS A 80 15.72 -19.50 -20.80
C LYS A 80 14.46 -19.97 -21.56
N ASN A 81 13.34 -19.29 -21.38
CA ASN A 81 12.03 -19.71 -21.90
C ASN A 81 11.50 -18.75 -22.97
N LYS A 82 12.37 -17.98 -23.62
CA LYS A 82 12.00 -16.94 -24.61
C LYS A 82 11.14 -17.45 -25.78
N ASP A 83 11.30 -18.73 -26.15
CA ASP A 83 10.63 -19.33 -27.30
C ASP A 83 9.25 -19.94 -26.95
N LEU A 84 8.89 -20.01 -25.67
CA LEU A 84 7.57 -20.49 -25.24
C LEU A 84 6.48 -19.48 -25.66
N PRO A 85 5.44 -19.91 -26.40
CA PRO A 85 4.39 -19.00 -26.92
C PRO A 85 3.71 -18.19 -25.82
N PHE A 86 3.46 -18.81 -24.65
CA PHE A 86 2.87 -18.15 -23.49
C PHE A 86 3.77 -17.05 -22.95
N VAL A 87 5.07 -17.33 -22.74
CA VAL A 87 6.04 -16.35 -22.22
C VAL A 87 6.20 -15.19 -23.19
N LYS A 88 6.35 -15.50 -24.48
CA LYS A 88 6.49 -14.49 -25.53
C LYS A 88 5.29 -13.55 -25.59
N LYS A 89 4.08 -14.09 -25.49
CA LYS A 89 2.82 -13.31 -25.52
C LYS A 89 2.62 -12.51 -24.24
N SER A 90 2.83 -13.12 -23.04
CA SER A 90 2.55 -12.48 -21.75
C SER A 90 3.51 -11.32 -21.44
N PHE A 91 4.74 -11.41 -21.87
CA PHE A 91 5.77 -10.38 -21.64
C PHE A 91 6.10 -9.58 -22.91
N GLU A 92 5.37 -9.79 -24.01
CA GLU A 92 5.56 -9.12 -25.30
C GLU A 92 7.03 -9.16 -25.76
N LEU A 93 7.65 -10.36 -25.63
CA LEU A 93 9.08 -10.52 -25.92
C LEU A 93 9.36 -10.28 -27.40
N LYS A 94 10.34 -9.42 -27.66
CA LYS A 94 10.92 -9.20 -28.99
C LYS A 94 12.07 -10.17 -29.22
N SER A 95 12.43 -10.39 -30.50
CA SER A 95 13.65 -11.12 -30.84
C SER A 95 14.87 -10.43 -30.24
N THR A 96 15.78 -11.22 -29.70
CA THR A 96 17.04 -10.76 -29.12
C THR A 96 18.25 -11.28 -29.93
N ASP A 97 18.00 -11.82 -31.11
CA ASP A 97 19.04 -12.50 -31.90
C ASP A 97 20.12 -11.55 -32.42
N GLU A 98 19.81 -10.25 -32.58
CA GLU A 98 20.72 -9.20 -33.00
C GLU A 98 21.39 -8.45 -31.83
N LEU A 99 21.03 -8.79 -30.57
CA LEU A 99 21.55 -8.11 -29.39
C LEU A 99 22.81 -8.78 -28.86
N SER A 100 23.76 -7.97 -28.42
CA SER A 100 24.91 -8.47 -27.66
C SER A 100 24.45 -9.11 -26.33
N PRO A 101 25.25 -9.96 -25.67
CA PRO A 101 24.91 -10.57 -24.39
C PRO A 101 24.57 -9.55 -23.29
N GLN A 102 25.23 -8.40 -23.34
CA GLN A 102 25.01 -7.33 -22.35
C GLN A 102 23.69 -6.59 -22.59
N GLU A 103 23.34 -6.33 -23.85
CA GLU A 103 22.06 -5.73 -24.25
C GLU A 103 20.90 -6.68 -23.96
N THR A 104 21.07 -7.97 -24.24
CA THR A 104 20.08 -9.02 -23.92
C THR A 104 19.80 -9.07 -22.42
N LYS A 105 20.82 -9.03 -21.56
CA LYS A 105 20.66 -8.97 -20.11
C LYS A 105 19.92 -7.70 -19.67
N SER A 106 20.29 -6.55 -20.24
CA SER A 106 19.63 -5.27 -19.95
C SER A 106 18.15 -5.28 -20.37
N TYR A 107 17.84 -5.88 -21.52
CA TYR A 107 16.48 -6.04 -22.03
C TYR A 107 15.58 -6.84 -21.06
N TYR A 108 16.01 -8.03 -20.63
CA TYR A 108 15.22 -8.85 -19.70
C TYR A 108 15.12 -8.23 -18.30
N ASN A 109 16.17 -7.55 -17.82
CA ASN A 109 16.10 -6.78 -16.59
C ASN A 109 15.07 -5.64 -16.69
N GLY A 110 15.01 -4.94 -17.81
CA GLY A 110 14.02 -3.89 -18.06
C GLY A 110 12.60 -4.42 -18.03
N ILE A 111 12.33 -5.61 -18.56
CA ILE A 111 11.02 -6.26 -18.49
C ILE A 111 10.68 -6.62 -17.05
N ALA A 112 11.62 -7.20 -16.30
CA ALA A 112 11.40 -7.57 -14.91
C ALA A 112 11.07 -6.34 -14.05
N ILE A 113 11.79 -5.23 -14.21
CA ILE A 113 11.52 -3.98 -13.49
C ILE A 113 10.13 -3.43 -13.86
N LYS A 114 9.78 -3.37 -15.15
CA LYS A 114 8.44 -2.92 -15.58
C LYS A 114 7.33 -3.79 -14.99
N SER A 115 7.52 -5.12 -15.04
CA SER A 115 6.58 -6.07 -14.45
C SER A 115 6.42 -5.85 -12.95
N LEU A 116 7.51 -5.71 -12.20
CA LEU A 116 7.48 -5.43 -10.76
C LEU A 116 6.70 -4.15 -10.44
N VAL A 117 6.97 -3.07 -11.17
CA VAL A 117 6.26 -1.78 -11.00
C VAL A 117 4.76 -1.96 -11.21
N ILE A 118 4.35 -2.63 -12.30
CA ILE A 118 2.93 -2.87 -12.61
C ILE A 118 2.27 -3.72 -11.52
N PHE A 119 2.94 -4.79 -11.06
CA PHE A 119 2.41 -5.65 -10.00
C PHE A 119 2.25 -4.90 -8.68
N LEU A 120 3.23 -4.11 -8.28
CA LEU A 120 3.16 -3.31 -7.04
C LEU A 120 2.03 -2.27 -7.12
N LEU A 121 1.93 -1.51 -8.21
CA LEU A 121 0.84 -0.55 -8.40
C LEU A 121 -0.53 -1.23 -8.37
N SER A 122 -0.68 -2.36 -9.06
CA SER A 122 -1.93 -3.14 -9.08
C SER A 122 -2.28 -3.70 -7.69
N PHE A 123 -1.28 -4.17 -6.94
CA PHE A 123 -1.45 -4.65 -5.58
C PHE A 123 -1.97 -3.55 -4.65
N PHE A 124 -1.33 -2.36 -4.65
CA PHE A 124 -1.76 -1.26 -3.78
C PHE A 124 -3.14 -0.70 -4.15
N LEU A 125 -3.42 -0.62 -5.44
CA LEU A 125 -4.74 -0.23 -5.92
C LEU A 125 -5.81 -1.24 -5.46
N GLY A 126 -5.56 -2.53 -5.66
CA GLY A 126 -6.45 -3.60 -5.22
C GLY A 126 -6.64 -3.64 -3.70
N TYR A 127 -5.57 -3.39 -2.95
CA TYR A 127 -5.60 -3.36 -1.49
C TYR A 127 -6.45 -2.19 -0.97
N GLY A 128 -6.29 -0.99 -1.54
CA GLY A 128 -7.12 0.17 -1.19
C GLY A 128 -8.60 -0.05 -1.53
N LEU A 129 -8.88 -0.64 -2.71
CA LEU A 129 -10.25 -0.97 -3.11
C LEU A 129 -10.89 -2.01 -2.17
N ALA A 130 -10.19 -3.11 -1.91
CA ALA A 130 -10.70 -4.20 -1.08
C ALA A 130 -10.92 -3.74 0.37
N GLY A 131 -9.94 -3.05 0.97
CA GLY A 131 -10.03 -2.53 2.33
C GLY A 131 -11.22 -1.60 2.52
N GLY A 132 -11.38 -0.62 1.62
CA GLY A 132 -12.52 0.29 1.65
C GLY A 132 -13.86 -0.41 1.44
N TYR A 133 -13.93 -1.32 0.46
CA TYR A 133 -15.15 -2.08 0.18
C TYR A 133 -15.59 -2.92 1.39
N PHE A 134 -14.70 -3.71 1.99
CA PHE A 134 -15.05 -4.54 3.13
C PHE A 134 -15.44 -3.71 4.35
N THR A 135 -14.75 -2.60 4.61
CA THR A 135 -15.10 -1.72 5.73
C THR A 135 -16.44 -1.03 5.50
N THR A 136 -16.71 -0.53 4.30
CA THR A 136 -18.00 0.08 3.96
C THR A 136 -19.14 -0.93 4.03
N LYS A 137 -18.88 -2.19 3.61
CA LYS A 137 -19.86 -3.28 3.75
C LYS A 137 -20.17 -3.56 5.21
N LYS A 138 -19.16 -3.72 6.09
CA LYS A 138 -19.36 -3.89 7.55
C LYS A 138 -20.14 -2.74 8.16
N LEU A 139 -19.88 -1.50 7.73
CA LEU A 139 -20.62 -0.32 8.16
C LEU A 139 -22.10 -0.42 7.79
N LYS A 140 -22.42 -0.74 6.54
CA LYS A 140 -23.81 -0.88 6.05
C LYS A 140 -24.58 -2.02 6.77
N GLU A 141 -23.87 -3.10 7.10
CA GLU A 141 -24.42 -4.25 7.81
C GLU A 141 -24.42 -4.11 9.33
N ASN A 142 -24.00 -2.95 9.84
CA ASN A 142 -23.89 -2.66 11.28
C ASN A 142 -23.02 -3.68 12.05
N ARG A 143 -21.94 -4.16 11.41
CA ARG A 143 -21.00 -5.19 11.90
C ARG A 143 -19.61 -4.62 12.17
N LEU A 144 -19.52 -3.32 12.48
CA LEU A 144 -18.25 -2.70 12.87
C LEU A 144 -17.87 -3.13 14.28
N ASP A 145 -16.58 -3.34 14.46
CA ASP A 145 -15.97 -3.66 15.75
C ASP A 145 -15.49 -2.35 16.41
N TYR A 146 -16.15 -1.92 17.47
CA TYR A 146 -15.86 -0.67 18.20
C TYR A 146 -14.84 -0.94 19.32
N SER A 147 -13.70 -1.48 18.96
CA SER A 147 -12.66 -1.94 19.88
C SER A 147 -11.79 -0.84 20.48
N TYR A 148 -11.99 0.41 20.09
CA TYR A 148 -11.24 1.54 20.62
C TYR A 148 -12.13 2.49 21.41
N GLN A 149 -11.56 3.08 22.48
CA GLN A 149 -12.12 4.20 23.22
C GLN A 149 -11.22 5.41 23.03
N LEU A 150 -11.80 6.53 22.62
CA LEU A 150 -11.13 7.81 22.54
C LEU A 150 -11.57 8.69 23.71
N ASP A 151 -10.58 9.16 24.47
CA ASP A 151 -10.76 10.16 25.53
C ASP A 151 -10.34 11.50 24.95
N PHE A 152 -11.24 12.48 24.93
CA PHE A 152 -10.97 13.80 24.41
C PHE A 152 -10.44 14.73 25.50
N ASN A 153 -9.72 15.79 25.10
CA ASN A 153 -9.28 16.83 26.04
C ASN A 153 -10.47 17.50 26.74
N GLU A 154 -11.57 17.66 26.01
CA GLU A 154 -12.85 18.20 26.49
C GLU A 154 -13.97 17.22 26.13
N GLY A 155 -14.83 16.91 27.08
CA GLY A 155 -15.98 16.04 26.90
C GLY A 155 -15.76 14.59 27.34
N ASP A 156 -16.74 13.74 27.00
CA ASP A 156 -16.79 12.34 27.44
C ASP A 156 -15.96 11.42 26.49
N SER A 157 -15.50 10.31 27.08
CA SER A 157 -14.92 9.20 26.33
C SER A 157 -15.97 8.56 25.41
N LYS A 158 -15.55 8.14 24.20
CA LYS A 158 -16.41 7.53 23.17
C LYS A 158 -15.83 6.23 22.67
N ASN A 159 -16.66 5.19 22.58
CA ASN A 159 -16.30 3.96 21.89
C ASN A 159 -16.41 4.20 20.38
N VAL A 160 -15.34 3.89 19.66
CA VAL A 160 -15.20 4.22 18.26
C VAL A 160 -14.66 3.03 17.43
N PHE A 161 -15.02 3.04 16.17
CA PHE A 161 -14.32 2.29 15.12
C PHE A 161 -13.37 3.25 14.41
N ILE A 162 -12.06 2.99 14.45
CA ILE A 162 -11.07 3.79 13.76
C ILE A 162 -11.01 3.31 12.30
N ILE A 163 -11.39 4.18 11.35
CA ILE A 163 -11.25 3.93 9.90
C ILE A 163 -9.77 3.98 9.51
N GLY A 164 -9.04 4.92 10.11
CA GLY A 164 -7.60 5.11 9.94
C GLY A 164 -7.14 6.39 10.62
N ASN A 165 -5.84 6.60 10.58
CA ASN A 165 -5.19 7.80 11.11
C ASN A 165 -3.96 8.15 10.27
N ASN A 166 -3.50 9.38 10.41
CA ASN A 166 -2.22 9.84 9.92
C ASN A 166 -1.51 10.67 11.03
N SER A 167 -0.47 11.40 10.68
CA SER A 167 0.29 12.21 11.66
C SER A 167 -0.49 13.35 12.30
N LEU A 168 -1.65 13.74 11.74
CA LEU A 168 -2.41 14.93 12.14
C LEU A 168 -3.83 14.62 12.59
N TYR A 169 -4.47 13.57 12.08
CA TYR A 169 -5.90 13.31 12.26
C TYR A 169 -6.23 11.85 12.53
N TYR A 170 -7.31 11.63 13.30
CA TYR A 170 -8.06 10.38 13.36
C TYR A 170 -9.34 10.49 12.52
N PHE A 171 -9.63 9.43 11.76
CA PHE A 171 -10.86 9.22 11.00
C PHE A 171 -11.62 8.08 11.64
N TYR A 172 -12.80 8.34 12.21
CA TYR A 172 -13.49 7.33 13.01
C TYR A 172 -15.02 7.50 12.98
N LEU A 173 -15.69 6.46 13.44
CA LEU A 173 -17.13 6.40 13.67
C LEU A 173 -17.38 6.16 15.17
N ILE A 174 -18.31 6.92 15.75
CA ILE A 174 -18.78 6.70 17.13
C ILE A 174 -19.84 5.61 17.09
N LYS A 175 -19.87 4.72 18.08
CA LYS A 175 -20.91 3.70 18.23
C LYS A 175 -22.29 4.35 18.30
N GLY A 176 -23.18 3.94 17.38
CA GLY A 176 -24.53 4.52 17.27
C GLY A 176 -24.64 5.79 16.40
N ASP A 177 -23.53 6.36 15.91
CA ASP A 177 -23.53 7.48 14.97
C ASP A 177 -23.12 6.98 13.56
N LYS A 178 -23.76 7.50 12.53
CA LYS A 178 -23.41 7.18 11.13
C LYS A 178 -22.47 8.21 10.49
N LYS A 179 -22.14 9.27 11.24
CA LYS A 179 -21.31 10.36 10.74
C LYS A 179 -19.84 10.04 10.98
N ILE A 180 -19.06 10.07 9.91
CA ILE A 180 -17.60 9.98 10.02
C ILE A 180 -17.08 11.27 10.64
N LYS A 181 -16.27 11.11 11.69
CA LYS A 181 -15.60 12.20 12.38
C LYS A 181 -14.14 12.26 11.94
N ILE A 182 -13.66 13.49 11.78
CA ILE A 182 -12.26 13.78 11.51
C ILE A 182 -11.80 14.72 12.62
N THR A 183 -10.88 14.25 13.46
CA THR A 183 -10.47 14.99 14.63
C THR A 183 -8.95 15.10 14.67
N PRO A 184 -8.39 16.30 14.93
CA PRO A 184 -6.95 16.45 15.12
C PRO A 184 -6.45 15.59 16.29
N LEU A 185 -5.25 15.01 16.15
CA LEU A 185 -4.60 14.24 17.22
C LEU A 185 -4.49 15.05 18.51
N SER A 186 -4.21 16.36 18.38
CA SER A 186 -4.09 17.27 19.53
C SER A 186 -5.36 17.40 20.37
N SER A 187 -6.52 17.00 19.86
CA SER A 187 -7.79 17.03 20.60
C SER A 187 -8.05 15.73 21.39
N ILE A 188 -7.19 14.73 21.24
CA ILE A 188 -7.34 13.42 21.89
C ILE A 188 -6.30 13.32 22.99
N LYS A 189 -6.78 13.03 24.21
CA LYS A 189 -5.97 12.87 25.41
C LYS A 189 -5.40 11.47 25.52
N ASN A 190 -6.20 10.46 25.22
CA ASN A 190 -5.82 9.05 25.32
C ASN A 190 -6.58 8.18 24.33
N ILE A 191 -5.99 7.05 23.96
CA ILE A 191 -6.60 6.02 23.13
C ILE A 191 -6.42 4.70 23.85
N ALA A 192 -7.51 4.04 24.18
CA ALA A 192 -7.53 2.73 24.79
C ALA A 192 -8.04 1.68 23.79
N LEU A 193 -7.40 0.52 23.74
CA LEU A 193 -7.88 -0.68 23.06
C LEU A 193 -8.74 -1.44 24.09
N VAL A 194 -10.06 -1.43 23.89
CA VAL A 194 -11.04 -1.96 24.87
C VAL A 194 -11.15 -3.47 24.77
N GLU A 195 -11.00 -4.03 23.56
CA GLU A 195 -11.01 -5.48 23.29
C GLU A 195 -9.71 -5.87 22.61
N ASN A 196 -8.84 -6.55 23.33
CA ASN A 196 -7.58 -7.03 22.81
C ASN A 196 -7.59 -8.55 22.70
N LYS A 197 -7.99 -9.06 21.54
CA LYS A 197 -8.07 -10.51 21.26
C LYS A 197 -6.75 -11.29 21.41
N MET A 198 -5.64 -10.60 21.65
CA MET A 198 -4.32 -11.21 21.86
C MET A 198 -3.99 -11.37 23.34
N ILE A 199 -4.74 -10.70 24.22
CA ILE A 199 -4.52 -10.73 25.69
C ILE A 199 -5.71 -11.38 26.40
N ASP A 200 -6.91 -11.33 25.81
CA ASP A 200 -8.12 -12.00 26.26
C ASP A 200 -8.14 -13.46 25.81
#